data_1e58206f06f9700200f7d5af538a04dd
#
_entry.id   1e58206f06f9700200f7d5af538a04dd
#
_cell.length_a   1.000
_cell.length_b   1.000
_cell.length_c   1.000
_cell.angle_alpha   90.00
_cell.angle_beta   90.00
_cell.angle_gamma   90.00
#
_symmetry.space_group_name_H-M   'P 1'
#
loop_
_entity.id
_entity.type
_entity.pdbx_description
1 polymer ?
#
loop_
_entity_poly.entity_id
_entity_poly.type
_entity_poly.pdbx_seq_one_letter_code
_entity_poly.pdbx_strand_id
1 'polypeptide(L)'
;MKAGGFFVVWGRGSAPSKRGGAPLRHNSGVKHRAILQHVMETLFYWRASSPVGPLFLAASTKGLVRLEFEARVQKVNPNTTQIKESRKVLAPYLEQLNEYFGGHRREFSFALDLRGTEFQLACWHALLEIPYGETRSYRDIAEAIGHPHAYRAVGMSNNRNPVAIVVPCHRVIASSGSLCGYGGGLDIKRKLLDLEQAGLHSGLPLGIGA
;
A
#
# COMPACT_ATOMS: atom_id res chain seq x y z
N MET A 1 7.28 44.23 34.77
CA MET A 1 5.96 44.88 34.64
C MET A 1 4.93 43.80 34.46
N LYS A 2 4.19 43.51 35.53
CA LYS A 2 2.72 43.36 35.74
C LYS A 2 2.03 42.53 34.62
N ALA A 3 1.64 41.30 34.82
CA ALA A 3 0.54 40.73 35.61
C ALA A 3 -0.86 41.17 35.09
N GLY A 4 -1.67 40.22 34.69
CA GLY A 4 -3.09 40.38 34.37
C GLY A 4 -3.79 39.03 34.31
N GLY A 5 -4.15 38.48 35.48
CA GLY A 5 -5.03 37.32 35.57
C GLY A 5 -6.49 37.76 35.43
N PHE A 6 -7.32 36.88 34.85
CA PHE A 6 -8.76 37.01 34.91
C PHE A 6 -9.36 35.79 35.59
N PHE A 7 -9.87 36.07 36.84
CA PHE A 7 -10.74 35.20 37.61
C PHE A 7 -12.16 35.34 37.05
N VAL A 8 -12.88 34.24 36.82
CA VAL A 8 -14.32 34.24 36.65
C VAL A 8 -14.98 33.45 37.80
N VAL A 9 -15.83 34.16 38.48
CA VAL A 9 -16.52 33.80 39.72
C VAL A 9 -17.74 32.91 39.43
N TRP A 10 -17.93 31.90 40.25
CA TRP A 10 -19.13 31.05 40.32
C TRP A 10 -20.33 31.82 40.95
N GLY A 11 -21.43 31.90 40.20
CA GLY A 11 -22.73 32.34 40.70
C GLY A 11 -23.65 31.13 40.95
N ARG A 12 -24.04 30.93 42.21
CA ARG A 12 -25.13 30.02 42.61
C ARG A 12 -26.47 30.71 42.39
N GLY A 13 -27.41 30.05 41.73
CA GLY A 13 -28.78 30.48 41.58
C GLY A 13 -29.76 29.32 41.73
N SER A 14 -30.65 29.49 42.65
CA SER A 14 -31.69 28.67 43.27
C SER A 14 -32.66 27.95 42.31
N ALA A 15 -33.18 26.80 42.75
CA ALA A 15 -34.28 26.08 42.14
C ALA A 15 -35.66 26.70 42.44
N PRO A 16 -36.66 26.49 41.59
CA PRO A 16 -38.03 26.33 42.02
C PRO A 16 -38.77 25.08 41.47
N SER A 17 -39.43 24.47 42.41
CA SER A 17 -40.72 23.74 42.52
C SER A 17 -41.35 23.05 41.31
N LYS A 18 -41.73 21.80 41.63
CA LYS A 18 -42.61 20.86 40.92
C LYS A 18 -43.99 21.43 40.60
N ARG A 19 -44.50 21.19 39.36
CA ARG A 19 -45.92 20.93 39.11
C ARG A 19 -46.05 19.91 37.97
N GLY A 20 -47.00 18.98 38.15
CA GLY A 20 -47.21 17.79 37.36
C GLY A 20 -47.77 18.05 35.96
N GLY A 21 -47.47 17.21 35.08
CA GLY A 21 -48.03 17.09 33.72
C GLY A 21 -47.99 15.62 33.28
N ALA A 22 -49.11 15.15 32.79
CA ALA A 22 -49.44 13.77 32.43
C ALA A 22 -48.43 13.10 31.46
N PRO A 23 -48.31 11.76 31.43
CA PRO A 23 -47.38 11.06 30.57
C PRO A 23 -47.87 11.09 29.14
N LEU A 24 -47.12 11.76 28.30
CA LEU A 24 -47.23 11.64 26.84
C LEU A 24 -46.75 10.24 26.45
N ARG A 25 -47.63 9.51 25.78
CA ARG A 25 -47.36 8.21 25.19
C ARG A 25 -46.16 8.32 24.24
N HIS A 26 -45.09 7.66 24.61
CA HIS A 26 -43.95 7.44 23.69
C HIS A 26 -44.39 6.57 22.54
N ASN A 27 -44.57 7.21 21.40
CA ASN A 27 -44.66 6.54 20.12
C ASN A 27 -43.32 5.84 19.86
N SER A 28 -43.39 4.55 19.74
CA SER A 28 -42.28 3.65 19.49
C SER A 28 -41.50 4.09 18.24
N GLY A 29 -40.34 4.71 18.50
CA GLY A 29 -39.41 5.09 17.44
C GLY A 29 -39.02 3.87 16.62
N VAL A 30 -39.41 3.88 15.37
CA VAL A 30 -38.85 3.03 14.33
C VAL A 30 -37.36 3.28 14.36
N LYS A 31 -36.62 2.35 14.92
CA LYS A 31 -35.15 2.32 14.82
C LYS A 31 -34.86 2.16 13.34
N HIS A 32 -34.51 3.26 12.68
CA HIS A 32 -33.85 3.23 11.38
C HIS A 32 -32.50 2.52 11.61
N ARG A 33 -32.55 1.22 11.50
CA ARG A 33 -31.39 0.38 11.32
C ARG A 33 -30.88 0.74 9.93
N ALA A 34 -29.96 1.71 9.88
CA ALA A 34 -29.19 1.96 8.67
C ALA A 34 -28.52 0.62 8.34
N ILE A 35 -29.09 -0.09 7.40
CA ILE A 35 -28.46 -1.24 6.76
C ILE A 35 -27.32 -0.61 5.97
N LEU A 36 -26.15 -0.51 6.60
CA LEU A 36 -24.90 -0.35 5.88
C LEU A 36 -24.82 -1.56 4.96
N GLN A 37 -25.35 -1.41 3.75
CA GLN A 37 -25.06 -2.35 2.67
C GLN A 37 -23.54 -2.32 2.54
N HIS A 38 -22.89 -3.33 3.09
CA HIS A 38 -21.50 -3.61 2.80
C HIS A 38 -21.43 -3.85 1.29
N VAL A 39 -21.08 -2.80 0.56
CA VAL A 39 -20.80 -2.93 -0.87
C VAL A 39 -19.58 -3.83 -0.95
N MET A 40 -19.80 -5.08 -1.35
CA MET A 40 -18.71 -6.03 -1.54
C MET A 40 -17.78 -5.48 -2.63
N GLU A 41 -16.52 -5.32 -2.30
CA GLU A 41 -15.53 -4.93 -3.28
C GLU A 41 -15.32 -6.06 -4.29
N THR A 42 -15.22 -5.73 -5.57
CA THR A 42 -14.82 -6.69 -6.60
C THR A 42 -13.37 -6.43 -7.00
N LEU A 43 -12.53 -7.43 -6.85
CA LEU A 43 -11.17 -7.45 -7.40
C LEU A 43 -11.15 -8.38 -8.62
N PHE A 44 -10.49 -7.92 -9.67
CA PHE A 44 -10.20 -8.76 -10.83
C PHE A 44 -8.80 -9.32 -10.69
N TYR A 45 -8.61 -10.61 -10.95
CA TYR A 45 -7.32 -11.26 -10.82
C TYR A 45 -6.89 -12.02 -12.08
N TRP A 46 -5.59 -12.24 -12.19
CA TRP A 46 -4.97 -13.12 -13.16
C TRP A 46 -3.67 -13.73 -12.63
N ARG A 47 -3.36 -14.92 -13.11
CA ARG A 47 -2.08 -15.58 -12.85
C ARG A 47 -1.26 -15.56 -14.14
N ALA A 48 -0.01 -15.12 -14.04
CA ALA A 48 0.89 -14.99 -15.18
C ALA A 48 2.22 -15.70 -14.92
N SER A 49 2.78 -16.32 -15.95
CA SER A 49 4.15 -16.80 -15.92
C SER A 49 5.11 -15.63 -16.07
N SER A 50 6.27 -15.69 -15.39
CA SER A 50 7.33 -14.70 -15.53
C SER A 50 8.72 -15.35 -15.40
N PRO A 51 9.82 -14.63 -15.79
CA PRO A 51 11.19 -15.12 -15.58
C PRO A 51 11.58 -15.35 -14.12
N VAL A 52 10.82 -14.78 -13.19
CA VAL A 52 11.03 -14.95 -11.74
C VAL A 52 10.03 -15.88 -11.08
N GLY A 53 9.29 -16.65 -11.90
CA GLY A 53 8.27 -17.60 -11.48
C GLY A 53 6.84 -17.08 -11.63
N PRO A 54 5.84 -17.88 -11.25
CA PRO A 54 4.44 -17.51 -11.38
C PRO A 54 4.09 -16.31 -10.49
N LEU A 55 3.34 -15.37 -11.06
CA LEU A 55 2.85 -14.16 -10.40
C LEU A 55 1.33 -14.18 -10.31
N PHE A 56 0.81 -13.72 -9.18
CA PHE A 56 -0.60 -13.42 -8.98
C PHE A 56 -0.80 -11.89 -9.01
N LEU A 57 -1.71 -11.44 -9.86
CA LEU A 57 -2.08 -10.03 -9.96
C LEU A 57 -3.55 -9.87 -9.53
N ALA A 58 -3.86 -8.79 -8.80
CA ALA A 58 -5.24 -8.39 -8.57
C ALA A 58 -5.38 -6.87 -8.64
N ALA A 59 -6.43 -6.40 -9.30
CA ALA A 59 -6.75 -4.99 -9.46
C ALA A 59 -8.17 -4.67 -9.00
N SER A 60 -8.34 -3.51 -8.39
CA SER A 60 -9.62 -2.87 -8.12
C SER A 60 -9.98 -1.91 -9.25
N THR A 61 -11.08 -1.19 -9.10
CA THR A 61 -11.44 -0.07 -10.01
C THR A 61 -10.52 1.15 -9.86
N LYS A 62 -9.67 1.19 -8.82
CA LYS A 62 -8.74 2.29 -8.54
C LYS A 62 -7.32 2.03 -9.06
N GLY A 63 -6.94 0.76 -9.24
CA GLY A 63 -5.59 0.39 -9.66
C GLY A 63 -5.18 -1.01 -9.22
N LEU A 64 -3.90 -1.31 -9.40
CA LEU A 64 -3.31 -2.58 -8.97
C LEU A 64 -3.23 -2.62 -7.45
N VAL A 65 -3.84 -3.65 -6.85
CA VAL A 65 -3.91 -3.87 -5.39
C VAL A 65 -2.84 -4.88 -4.96
N ARG A 66 -2.60 -5.90 -5.80
CA ARG A 66 -1.67 -7.00 -5.48
C ARG A 66 -0.87 -7.40 -6.71
N LEU A 67 0.41 -7.62 -6.49
CA LEU A 67 1.33 -8.33 -7.37
C LEU A 67 2.26 -9.15 -6.49
N GLU A 68 2.00 -10.43 -6.41
CA GLU A 68 2.64 -11.34 -5.47
C GLU A 68 3.23 -12.55 -6.20
N PHE A 69 4.29 -13.11 -5.64
CA PHE A 69 4.76 -14.43 -6.06
C PHE A 69 3.75 -15.49 -5.62
N GLU A 70 3.40 -16.43 -6.48
CA GLU A 70 2.32 -17.40 -6.26
C GLU A 70 2.45 -18.13 -4.91
N ALA A 71 3.66 -18.45 -4.48
CA ALA A 71 3.93 -19.11 -3.20
C ALA A 71 3.54 -18.27 -1.97
N ARG A 72 3.23 -16.97 -2.14
CA ARG A 72 2.89 -16.04 -1.07
C ARG A 72 1.48 -15.47 -1.14
N VAL A 73 0.70 -15.87 -2.12
CA VAL A 73 -0.66 -15.35 -2.31
C VAL A 73 -1.51 -15.54 -1.06
N GLN A 74 -1.92 -14.44 -0.47
CA GLN A 74 -2.79 -14.45 0.71
C GLN A 74 -4.25 -14.59 0.29
N LYS A 75 -5.01 -15.35 1.09
CA LYS A 75 -6.46 -15.48 0.89
C LYS A 75 -7.15 -14.13 1.09
N VAL A 76 -8.09 -13.80 0.21
CA VAL A 76 -9.00 -12.67 0.40
C VAL A 76 -10.15 -13.06 1.33
N ASN A 77 -10.65 -12.08 2.08
CA ASN A 77 -11.81 -12.29 2.92
C ASN A 77 -13.09 -12.39 2.04
N PRO A 78 -13.75 -13.56 1.95
CA PRO A 78 -14.90 -13.75 1.07
C PRO A 78 -16.13 -12.95 1.50
N ASN A 79 -16.18 -12.47 2.75
CA ASN A 79 -17.31 -11.70 3.28
C ASN A 79 -17.25 -10.21 2.87
N THR A 80 -16.09 -9.73 2.43
CA THR A 80 -15.88 -8.31 2.08
C THR A 80 -15.43 -8.13 0.63
N THR A 81 -14.90 -9.17 0.00
CA THR A 81 -14.25 -9.08 -1.29
C THR A 81 -14.64 -10.24 -2.21
N GLN A 82 -15.23 -9.93 -3.34
CA GLN A 82 -15.44 -10.87 -4.44
C GLN A 82 -14.23 -10.81 -5.37
N ILE A 83 -13.71 -11.97 -5.78
CA ILE A 83 -12.64 -12.04 -6.79
C ILE A 83 -13.18 -12.65 -8.08
N LYS A 84 -12.86 -12.05 -9.22
CA LYS A 84 -13.24 -12.50 -10.56
C LYS A 84 -12.02 -12.63 -11.44
N GLU A 85 -11.90 -13.74 -12.11
CA GLU A 85 -10.83 -13.94 -13.08
C GLU A 85 -11.07 -13.09 -14.32
N SER A 86 -10.08 -12.30 -14.74
CA SER A 86 -10.19 -11.46 -15.92
C SER A 86 -8.83 -11.02 -16.47
N ARG A 87 -8.32 -11.76 -17.45
CA ARG A 87 -7.11 -11.36 -18.18
C ARG A 87 -7.28 -10.01 -18.88
N LYS A 88 -8.49 -9.69 -19.36
CA LYS A 88 -8.77 -8.43 -20.05
C LYS A 88 -8.55 -7.22 -19.16
N VAL A 89 -9.01 -7.27 -17.91
CA VAL A 89 -8.83 -6.18 -16.93
C VAL A 89 -7.35 -6.05 -16.53
N LEU A 90 -6.64 -7.17 -16.44
CA LEU A 90 -5.23 -7.18 -16.04
C LEU A 90 -4.27 -6.96 -17.22
N ALA A 91 -4.75 -6.92 -18.47
CA ALA A 91 -3.90 -6.79 -19.66
C ALA A 91 -2.92 -5.59 -19.61
N PRO A 92 -3.32 -4.36 -19.23
CA PRO A 92 -2.40 -3.23 -19.19
C PRO A 92 -1.24 -3.41 -18.19
N TYR A 93 -1.50 -4.10 -17.07
CA TYR A 93 -0.47 -4.40 -16.08
C TYR A 93 0.49 -5.49 -16.58
N LEU A 94 -0.06 -6.52 -17.24
CA LEU A 94 0.72 -7.62 -17.80
C LEU A 94 1.65 -7.15 -18.93
N GLU A 95 1.18 -6.23 -19.77
CA GLU A 95 1.96 -5.64 -20.86
C GLU A 95 3.19 -4.92 -20.29
N GLN A 96 3.01 -4.02 -19.33
CA GLN A 96 4.11 -3.29 -18.72
C GLN A 96 5.08 -4.20 -17.94
N LEU A 97 4.57 -5.25 -17.30
CA LEU A 97 5.43 -6.26 -16.67
C LEU A 97 6.26 -7.04 -17.71
N ASN A 98 5.67 -7.40 -18.84
CA ASN A 98 6.41 -8.07 -19.92
C ASN A 98 7.50 -7.16 -20.50
N GLU A 99 7.22 -5.88 -20.70
CA GLU A 99 8.21 -4.89 -21.14
C GLU A 99 9.33 -4.73 -20.11
N TYR A 100 8.99 -4.69 -18.80
CA TYR A 100 9.98 -4.63 -17.72
C TYR A 100 10.91 -5.87 -17.75
N PHE A 101 10.35 -7.07 -17.81
CA PHE A 101 11.13 -8.29 -17.88
C PHE A 101 11.93 -8.43 -19.18
N GLY A 102 11.46 -7.82 -20.26
CA GLY A 102 12.19 -7.71 -21.52
C GLY A 102 13.28 -6.63 -21.54
N GLY A 103 13.43 -5.85 -20.44
CA GLY A 103 14.39 -4.74 -20.35
C GLY A 103 13.96 -3.49 -21.13
N HIS A 104 12.73 -3.44 -21.63
CA HIS A 104 12.18 -2.34 -22.44
C HIS A 104 11.43 -1.27 -21.61
N ARG A 105 11.20 -1.52 -20.33
CA ARG A 105 10.53 -0.59 -19.42
C ARG A 105 11.29 -0.43 -18.11
N ARG A 106 11.42 0.82 -17.64
CA ARG A 106 12.08 1.16 -16.38
C ARG A 106 11.10 1.67 -15.33
N GLU A 107 9.95 2.23 -15.75
CA GLU A 107 8.93 2.82 -14.89
C GLU A 107 7.54 2.29 -15.26
N PHE A 108 6.71 2.10 -14.25
CA PHE A 108 5.32 1.69 -14.43
C PHE A 108 4.40 2.91 -14.40
N SER A 109 3.47 3.01 -15.36
CA SER A 109 2.60 4.18 -15.53
C SER A 109 1.13 3.95 -15.12
N PHE A 110 0.80 2.79 -14.58
CA PHE A 110 -0.55 2.50 -14.11
C PHE A 110 -0.76 2.91 -12.65
N ALA A 111 -2.02 3.13 -12.27
CA ALA A 111 -2.40 3.47 -10.91
C ALA A 111 -2.22 2.28 -9.95
N LEU A 112 -1.80 2.59 -8.71
CA LEU A 112 -1.70 1.66 -7.60
C LEU A 112 -2.81 1.95 -6.57
N ASP A 113 -3.44 0.90 -6.05
CA ASP A 113 -4.37 0.98 -4.92
C ASP A 113 -3.71 0.33 -3.69
N LEU A 114 -2.68 1.01 -3.16
CA LEU A 114 -1.92 0.54 -2.01
C LEU A 114 -2.72 0.69 -0.73
N ARG A 115 -2.78 -0.38 0.07
CA ARG A 115 -3.56 -0.47 1.31
C ARG A 115 -2.66 -0.94 2.44
N GLY A 116 -2.53 -0.13 3.47
CA GLY A 116 -1.68 -0.41 4.62
C GLY A 116 -1.83 0.63 5.73
N THR A 117 -1.06 0.49 6.80
CA THR A 117 -0.95 1.53 7.81
C THR A 117 -0.21 2.75 7.24
N GLU A 118 -0.35 3.92 7.87
CA GLU A 118 0.37 5.13 7.45
C GLU A 118 1.88 4.90 7.30
N PHE A 119 2.49 4.20 8.26
CA PHE A 119 3.90 3.85 8.20
C PHE A 119 4.23 2.96 6.99
N GLN A 120 3.40 1.95 6.69
CA GLN A 120 3.60 1.08 5.52
C GLN A 120 3.47 1.87 4.21
N LEU A 121 2.46 2.72 4.10
CA LEU A 121 2.25 3.57 2.93
C LEU A 121 3.43 4.52 2.73
N ALA A 122 3.91 5.18 3.80
CA ALA A 122 5.10 6.03 3.74
C ALA A 122 6.33 5.24 3.25
N CYS A 123 6.56 4.03 3.79
CA CYS A 123 7.63 3.17 3.31
C CYS A 123 7.48 2.84 1.82
N TRP A 124 6.31 2.37 1.39
CA TRP A 124 6.09 1.95 0.00
C TRP A 124 6.20 3.11 -0.99
N HIS A 125 5.75 4.32 -0.62
CA HIS A 125 5.96 5.52 -1.42
C HIS A 125 7.44 5.86 -1.53
N ALA A 126 8.21 5.81 -0.43
CA ALA A 126 9.66 6.01 -0.48
C ALA A 126 10.38 4.97 -1.34
N LEU A 127 9.87 3.73 -1.42
CA LEU A 127 10.42 2.72 -2.33
C LEU A 127 10.20 3.09 -3.80
N LEU A 128 9.06 3.67 -4.15
CA LEU A 128 8.76 4.09 -5.54
C LEU A 128 9.71 5.17 -6.05
N GLU A 129 10.33 5.94 -5.13
CA GLU A 129 11.31 6.96 -5.47
C GLU A 129 12.73 6.40 -5.74
N ILE A 130 12.96 5.09 -5.54
CA ILE A 130 14.25 4.48 -5.86
C ILE A 130 14.32 4.25 -7.37
N PRO A 131 15.26 4.89 -8.09
CA PRO A 131 15.37 4.72 -9.53
C PRO A 131 15.66 3.29 -9.96
N TYR A 132 15.30 2.95 -11.20
CA TYR A 132 15.61 1.67 -11.81
C TYR A 132 17.13 1.42 -11.81
N GLY A 133 17.54 0.23 -11.35
CA GLY A 133 18.94 -0.16 -11.24
C GLY A 133 19.72 0.43 -10.08
N GLU A 134 19.10 1.28 -9.26
CA GLU A 134 19.73 1.79 -8.03
C GLU A 134 19.29 1.01 -6.80
N THR A 135 20.08 1.10 -5.75
CA THR A 135 19.75 0.50 -4.45
C THR A 135 19.83 1.53 -3.32
N ARG A 136 19.07 1.27 -2.28
CA ARG A 136 19.10 2.03 -1.01
C ARG A 136 19.21 1.06 0.16
N SER A 137 19.75 1.52 1.28
CA SER A 137 19.72 0.74 2.51
C SER A 137 18.38 0.89 3.23
N TYR A 138 18.06 -0.03 4.14
CA TYR A 138 16.91 0.13 5.03
C TYR A 138 16.98 1.40 5.87
N ARG A 139 18.19 1.89 6.16
CA ARG A 139 18.42 3.13 6.89
C ARG A 139 18.05 4.33 6.03
N ASP A 140 18.45 4.36 4.76
CA ASP A 140 18.13 5.45 3.84
C ASP A 140 16.61 5.62 3.71
N ILE A 141 15.87 4.51 3.60
CA ILE A 141 14.41 4.55 3.58
C ILE A 141 13.84 5.04 4.90
N ALA A 142 14.38 4.60 6.04
CA ALA A 142 13.94 5.06 7.36
C ALA A 142 14.16 6.57 7.54
N GLU A 143 15.28 7.09 7.07
CA GLU A 143 15.61 8.51 7.07
C GLU A 143 14.67 9.29 6.14
N ALA A 144 14.43 8.80 4.92
CA ALA A 144 13.55 9.42 3.93
C ALA A 144 12.11 9.61 4.44
N ILE A 145 11.61 8.68 5.26
CA ILE A 145 10.26 8.76 5.85
C ILE A 145 10.23 9.47 7.22
N GLY A 146 11.33 10.12 7.65
CA GLY A 146 11.42 10.85 8.91
C GLY A 146 11.52 9.98 10.17
N HIS A 147 11.85 8.70 10.04
CA HIS A 147 11.98 7.74 11.15
C HIS A 147 13.35 7.03 11.15
N PRO A 148 14.49 7.74 11.37
CA PRO A 148 15.86 7.24 11.12
C PRO A 148 16.25 5.98 11.94
N HIS A 149 15.56 5.72 13.06
CA HIS A 149 15.79 4.53 13.88
C HIS A 149 14.88 3.34 13.53
N ALA A 150 13.93 3.52 12.60
CA ALA A 150 12.90 2.52 12.29
C ALA A 150 13.31 1.52 11.18
N TYR A 151 14.59 1.34 10.87
CA TYR A 151 15.05 0.48 9.76
C TYR A 151 14.57 -0.98 9.86
N ARG A 152 14.36 -1.52 11.08
CA ARG A 152 13.74 -2.85 11.25
C ARG A 152 12.27 -2.86 10.87
N ALA A 153 11.53 -1.80 11.22
CA ALA A 153 10.13 -1.65 10.84
C ALA A 153 9.97 -1.43 9.32
N VAL A 154 10.90 -0.72 8.68
CA VAL A 154 11.01 -0.65 7.21
C VAL A 154 11.17 -2.04 6.61
N GLY A 155 12.06 -2.88 7.15
CA GLY A 155 12.22 -4.27 6.72
C GLY A 155 10.93 -5.08 6.84
N MET A 156 10.17 -4.91 7.92
CA MET A 156 8.86 -5.54 8.09
C MET A 156 7.83 -5.02 7.07
N SER A 157 7.82 -3.72 6.77
CA SER A 157 6.95 -3.12 5.77
C SER A 157 7.29 -3.62 4.36
N ASN A 158 8.59 -3.75 4.03
CA ASN A 158 9.04 -4.33 2.77
C ASN A 158 8.57 -5.78 2.62
N ASN A 159 8.60 -6.58 3.69
CA ASN A 159 8.11 -7.96 3.67
C ASN A 159 6.59 -8.05 3.50
N ARG A 160 5.86 -7.00 3.82
CA ARG A 160 4.39 -6.88 3.65
C ARG A 160 3.98 -6.12 2.40
N ASN A 161 4.94 -5.77 1.53
CA ASN A 161 4.66 -5.10 0.26
C ASN A 161 3.67 -5.92 -0.56
N PRO A 162 2.48 -5.37 -0.87
CA PRO A 162 1.44 -6.11 -1.59
C PRO A 162 1.65 -6.11 -3.11
N VAL A 163 2.49 -5.22 -3.64
CA VAL A 163 2.71 -5.04 -5.08
C VAL A 163 4.20 -5.14 -5.38
N ALA A 164 4.74 -6.35 -5.20
CA ALA A 164 6.15 -6.63 -5.45
C ALA A 164 6.57 -6.24 -6.88
N ILE A 165 7.85 -5.98 -7.10
CA ILE A 165 8.44 -5.53 -8.38
C ILE A 165 8.09 -4.08 -8.68
N VAL A 166 6.81 -3.72 -8.78
CA VAL A 166 6.34 -2.36 -9.06
C VAL A 166 6.69 -1.42 -7.90
N VAL A 167 6.35 -1.81 -6.66
CA VAL A 167 6.91 -1.20 -5.44
C VAL A 167 8.24 -1.93 -5.16
N PRO A 168 9.39 -1.32 -5.48
CA PRO A 168 10.63 -2.07 -5.70
C PRO A 168 11.38 -2.38 -4.40
N CYS A 169 10.76 -3.14 -3.49
CA CYS A 169 11.42 -3.56 -2.25
C CYS A 169 12.65 -4.46 -2.48
N HIS A 170 12.83 -5.01 -3.68
CA HIS A 170 14.06 -5.69 -4.09
C HIS A 170 15.27 -4.74 -4.19
N ARG A 171 15.07 -3.44 -4.44
CA ARG A 171 16.13 -2.41 -4.46
C ARG A 171 16.63 -2.00 -3.06
N VAL A 172 16.01 -2.52 -1.97
CA VAL A 172 16.47 -2.23 -0.61
C VAL A 172 17.37 -3.35 -0.10
N ILE A 173 18.62 -3.00 0.24
CA ILE A 173 19.68 -3.92 0.68
C ILE A 173 20.20 -3.56 2.07
N ALA A 174 21.05 -4.39 2.65
CA ALA A 174 21.75 -4.02 3.89
C ALA A 174 22.77 -2.88 3.64
N SER A 175 23.08 -2.09 4.66
CA SER A 175 24.11 -1.03 4.56
C SER A 175 25.50 -1.58 4.24
N SER A 176 25.75 -2.88 4.48
CA SER A 176 26.97 -3.57 4.08
C SER A 176 27.03 -3.94 2.60
N GLY A 177 25.96 -3.67 1.82
CA GLY A 177 25.79 -4.13 0.44
C GLY A 177 25.25 -5.55 0.31
N SER A 178 25.09 -6.29 1.42
CA SER A 178 24.61 -7.67 1.40
C SER A 178 23.11 -7.73 1.08
N LEU A 179 22.70 -8.75 0.31
CA LEU A 179 21.30 -9.05 0.12
C LEU A 179 20.71 -9.65 1.39
N CYS A 180 19.62 -9.09 1.86
CA CYS A 180 18.91 -9.60 3.02
C CYS A 180 17.40 -9.53 2.79
N GLY A 181 16.68 -10.43 3.42
CA GLY A 181 15.23 -10.54 3.48
C GLY A 181 14.46 -10.10 2.22
N TYR A 182 13.84 -11.02 1.51
CA TYR A 182 12.94 -10.71 0.39
C TYR A 182 11.75 -11.66 0.37
N GLY A 183 10.59 -11.12 0.09
CA GLY A 183 9.37 -11.91 0.08
C GLY A 183 9.37 -13.05 -0.94
N GLY A 184 9.95 -12.86 -2.09
CA GLY A 184 10.11 -13.89 -3.12
C GLY A 184 11.32 -14.81 -2.92
N GLY A 185 12.15 -14.57 -1.88
CA GLY A 185 13.44 -15.25 -1.70
C GLY A 185 14.60 -14.49 -2.34
N LEU A 186 15.82 -14.75 -1.83
CA LEU A 186 17.01 -14.00 -2.25
C LEU A 186 17.39 -14.24 -3.71
N ASP A 187 17.08 -15.41 -4.26
CA ASP A 187 17.35 -15.73 -5.67
C ASP A 187 16.52 -14.84 -6.61
N ILE A 188 15.26 -14.64 -6.29
CA ILE A 188 14.39 -13.72 -7.05
C ILE A 188 14.87 -12.28 -6.90
N LYS A 189 15.25 -11.86 -5.68
CA LYS A 189 15.81 -10.53 -5.46
C LYS A 189 17.04 -10.28 -6.32
N ARG A 190 17.97 -11.23 -6.36
CA ARG A 190 19.17 -11.15 -7.18
C ARG A 190 18.82 -11.05 -8.66
N LYS A 191 17.95 -11.95 -9.17
CA LYS A 191 17.50 -11.91 -10.57
C LYS A 191 16.91 -10.57 -10.98
N LEU A 192 16.11 -9.93 -10.12
CA LEU A 192 15.53 -8.62 -10.41
C LEU A 192 16.60 -7.53 -10.44
N LEU A 193 17.53 -7.51 -9.50
CA LEU A 193 18.65 -6.56 -9.50
C LEU A 193 19.56 -6.75 -10.71
N ASP A 194 19.89 -7.99 -11.05
CA ASP A 194 20.73 -8.32 -12.22
C ASP A 194 20.04 -7.90 -13.54
N LEU A 195 18.72 -8.13 -13.64
CA LEU A 195 17.91 -7.69 -14.78
C LEU A 195 17.96 -6.17 -14.94
N GLU A 196 17.83 -5.44 -13.86
CA GLU A 196 17.87 -3.98 -13.88
C GLU A 196 19.24 -3.44 -14.21
N GLN A 197 20.31 -4.06 -13.70
CA GLN A 197 21.68 -3.69 -14.06
C GLN A 197 21.96 -3.96 -15.53
N ALA A 198 21.56 -5.11 -16.06
CA ALA A 198 21.68 -5.42 -17.47
C ALA A 198 20.92 -4.43 -18.36
N GLY A 199 19.71 -4.03 -17.94
CA GLY A 199 18.90 -3.04 -18.65
C GLY A 199 19.52 -1.64 -18.69
N LEU A 200 20.34 -1.26 -17.70
CA LEU A 200 21.11 -0.01 -17.75
C LEU A 200 22.20 -0.04 -18.84
N HIS A 201 22.82 -1.19 -19.06
CA HIS A 201 23.91 -1.33 -20.01
C HIS A 201 23.44 -1.56 -21.46
N SER A 202 22.18 -1.94 -21.66
CA SER A 202 21.62 -2.23 -23.01
C SER A 202 21.35 -1.00 -23.88
N GLY A 203 21.68 0.20 -23.41
CA GLY A 203 21.63 1.44 -24.22
C GLY A 203 20.25 1.87 -24.72
N LEU A 204 19.17 1.35 -24.14
CA LEU A 204 17.82 1.80 -24.47
C LEU A 204 17.67 3.28 -24.10
N PRO A 205 17.28 4.16 -25.04
CA PRO A 205 17.05 5.57 -24.74
C PRO A 205 15.96 5.67 -23.67
N LEU A 206 16.20 6.54 -22.68
CA LEU A 206 15.16 6.97 -21.72
C LEU A 206 13.97 7.42 -22.57
N GLY A 207 12.87 6.67 -22.53
CA GLY A 207 11.64 7.05 -23.22
C GLY A 207 11.17 8.40 -22.72
N ILE A 208 11.48 9.46 -23.46
CA ILE A 208 10.86 10.76 -23.28
C ILE A 208 9.46 10.59 -23.83
N GLY A 209 8.52 10.30 -22.95
CA GLY A 209 7.10 10.27 -23.30
C GLY A 209 6.67 11.65 -23.75
N ALA A 210 6.14 11.74 -24.94
CA ALA A 210 5.31 12.84 -25.39
C ALA A 210 3.87 12.61 -24.94
#